data_b520ec9b5749e1e4271992dc630629cd
#
_entry.id   b520ec9b5749e1e4271992dc630629cd
#
_cell.length_a   1.000
_cell.length_b   1.000
_cell.length_c   1.000
_cell.angle_alpha   90.00
_cell.angle_beta   90.00
_cell.angle_gamma   90.00
#
_symmetry.space_group_name_H-M   'P 1'
#
loop_
_entity.id
_entity.type
_entity.pdbx_description
1 polymer ?
#
loop_
_entity_poly.entity_id
_entity_poly.type
_entity_poly.pdbx_seq_one_letter_code
_entity_poly.pdbx_strand_id
1 'polypeptide(L)'
;VNGSTTTCNIRGIEFQSGVWRYHPATDVFELFCEGGYNCYGVTFDSNGELFVSTNGGPFIHAMQGAYYYKSFGKHGPLHNLYAYHHFPILQCDQVPGGPPTGGTVYRNQAFPPKYHGVFIAGNFLGHTASWWNILPEGSTFHAAYGDVLLDAQDTWFGPTDMCVGPDGAMYVSDFHDQRTAHPDPDAAWDRSNGRIYKIAARDSKPSGAFDIRSQSSRQLVANLKQHNGWLRDRSRIELASRKDESVAGPLEEMARNEVNGELALEGL
;
A
#
# COMPACT_ATOMS: atom_id res chain seq x y z
N VAL A 1 -8.22 -3.12 9.89
CA VAL A 1 -6.77 -3.29 9.68
C VAL A 1 -6.58 -4.38 8.65
N ASN A 2 -5.74 -4.14 7.68
CA ASN A 2 -5.37 -5.09 6.64
C ASN A 2 -3.88 -5.38 6.72
N GLY A 3 -3.48 -6.53 6.21
CA GLY A 3 -2.09 -6.91 6.16
C GLY A 3 -1.85 -8.04 5.15
N SER A 4 -0.61 -8.26 4.84
CA SER A 4 -0.15 -9.39 4.05
C SER A 4 0.88 -10.20 4.80
N THR A 5 1.06 -11.45 4.45
CA THR A 5 2.00 -12.34 5.12
C THR A 5 2.44 -13.47 4.20
N THR A 6 3.61 -14.03 4.50
CA THR A 6 4.16 -15.18 3.77
C THR A 6 3.71 -16.50 4.36
N THR A 7 3.63 -16.60 5.69
CA THR A 7 3.13 -17.81 6.38
C THR A 7 2.47 -17.37 7.67
N CYS A 8 1.26 -17.83 7.89
CA CYS A 8 0.48 -17.46 9.05
C CYS A 8 -0.50 -18.54 9.47
N ASN A 9 -0.73 -18.62 10.78
CA ASN A 9 -1.88 -19.27 11.37
C ASN A 9 -2.54 -18.26 12.31
N ILE A 10 -3.69 -17.73 11.91
CA ILE A 10 -4.44 -16.78 12.71
C ILE A 10 -5.80 -17.40 13.04
N ARG A 11 -6.04 -17.61 14.34
CA ARG A 11 -7.31 -18.16 14.84
C ARG A 11 -7.73 -19.48 14.18
N GLY A 12 -6.77 -20.36 13.92
CA GLY A 12 -7.03 -21.65 13.29
C GLY A 12 -7.14 -21.62 11.76
N ILE A 13 -7.03 -20.44 11.14
CA ILE A 13 -6.92 -20.32 9.68
C ILE A 13 -5.43 -20.34 9.33
N GLU A 14 -4.98 -21.45 8.77
CA GLU A 14 -3.61 -21.63 8.30
C GLU A 14 -3.55 -21.31 6.81
N PHE A 15 -2.70 -20.37 6.41
CA PHE A 15 -2.46 -20.05 5.01
C PHE A 15 -1.00 -19.68 4.75
N GLN A 16 -0.56 -19.91 3.53
CA GLN A 16 0.79 -19.62 3.08
C GLN A 16 0.71 -18.49 2.07
N SER A 17 1.17 -17.31 2.44
CA SER A 17 1.05 -16.11 1.66
C SER A 17 -0.40 -15.69 1.40
N GLY A 18 -0.68 -14.42 1.48
CA GLY A 18 -2.02 -13.88 1.26
C GLY A 18 -2.23 -12.54 1.91
N VAL A 19 -3.43 -12.05 1.75
CA VAL A 19 -3.93 -10.82 2.35
C VAL A 19 -5.04 -11.15 3.34
N TRP A 20 -5.02 -10.48 4.45
CA TRP A 20 -6.02 -10.61 5.50
C TRP A 20 -6.55 -9.25 5.92
N ARG A 21 -7.74 -9.24 6.50
CA ARG A 21 -8.30 -8.07 7.16
C ARG A 21 -8.82 -8.42 8.54
N TYR A 22 -8.75 -7.46 9.43
CA TYR A 22 -9.23 -7.58 10.79
C TYR A 22 -10.07 -6.36 11.17
N HIS A 23 -11.25 -6.62 11.73
CA HIS A 23 -12.16 -5.59 12.20
C HIS A 23 -12.10 -5.52 13.75
N PRO A 24 -11.42 -4.51 14.33
CA PRO A 24 -11.18 -4.47 15.77
C PRO A 24 -12.43 -4.39 16.63
N ALA A 25 -13.47 -3.68 16.18
CA ALA A 25 -14.70 -3.49 16.97
C ALA A 25 -15.58 -4.74 17.06
N THR A 26 -15.49 -5.65 16.08
CA THR A 26 -16.26 -6.91 16.06
C THR A 26 -15.39 -8.13 16.32
N ASP A 27 -14.09 -7.94 16.47
CA ASP A 27 -13.09 -9.00 16.63
C ASP A 27 -13.13 -10.06 15.51
N VAL A 28 -13.50 -9.64 14.29
CA VAL A 28 -13.58 -10.53 13.13
C VAL A 28 -12.30 -10.46 12.34
N PHE A 29 -11.69 -11.63 12.11
CA PHE A 29 -10.56 -11.83 11.20
C PHE A 29 -11.06 -12.56 9.94
N GLU A 30 -10.63 -12.10 8.78
CA GLU A 30 -10.96 -12.68 7.49
C GLU A 30 -9.72 -12.83 6.62
N LEU A 31 -9.62 -13.95 5.93
CA LEU A 31 -8.69 -14.14 4.84
C LEU A 31 -9.28 -13.47 3.59
N PHE A 32 -8.62 -12.43 3.09
CA PHE A 32 -9.13 -11.66 1.96
C PHE A 32 -8.84 -12.34 0.62
N CYS A 33 -7.58 -12.75 0.41
CA CYS A 33 -7.17 -13.58 -0.72
C CYS A 33 -5.95 -14.43 -0.33
N GLU A 34 -5.71 -15.49 -1.09
CA GLU A 34 -4.64 -16.44 -0.82
C GLU A 34 -3.57 -16.44 -1.92
N GLY A 35 -2.36 -16.81 -1.56
CA GLY A 35 -1.26 -16.91 -2.48
C GLY A 35 -0.54 -15.57 -2.68
N GLY A 36 0.12 -15.46 -3.80
CA GLY A 36 1.16 -14.46 -4.01
C GLY A 36 2.52 -15.05 -3.65
N TYR A 37 3.54 -14.26 -3.78
CA TYR A 37 4.91 -14.65 -3.44
C TYR A 37 5.24 -14.16 -2.01
N ASN A 38 6.47 -13.71 -1.76
CA ASN A 38 6.74 -12.96 -0.54
C ASN A 38 6.00 -11.62 -0.61
N CYS A 39 5.02 -11.43 0.25
CA CYS A 39 4.24 -10.22 0.32
C CYS A 39 4.87 -9.26 1.33
N TYR A 40 5.05 -7.99 0.92
CA TYR A 40 5.79 -6.99 1.70
C TYR A 40 4.98 -5.76 2.09
N GLY A 41 3.75 -5.62 1.66
CA GLY A 41 2.92 -4.49 2.03
C GLY A 41 1.58 -4.49 1.30
N VAL A 42 0.66 -3.68 1.76
CA VAL A 42 -0.66 -3.48 1.15
C VAL A 42 -0.94 -2.00 1.01
N THR A 43 -1.56 -1.62 -0.10
CA THR A 43 -1.97 -0.24 -0.36
C THR A 43 -3.27 -0.21 -1.18
N PHE A 44 -3.98 0.90 -1.12
CA PHE A 44 -5.18 1.12 -1.91
C PHE A 44 -4.98 2.28 -2.88
N ASP A 45 -5.60 2.18 -4.04
CA ASP A 45 -5.75 3.35 -4.92
C ASP A 45 -6.94 4.23 -4.48
N SER A 46 -7.27 5.24 -5.28
CA SER A 46 -8.38 6.16 -4.99
C SER A 46 -9.76 5.51 -5.21
N ASN A 47 -9.84 4.39 -5.91
CA ASN A 47 -11.09 3.65 -6.14
C ASN A 47 -11.30 2.53 -5.11
N GLY A 48 -10.36 2.36 -4.18
CA GLY A 48 -10.41 1.30 -3.18
C GLY A 48 -9.88 -0.05 -3.67
N GLU A 49 -9.25 -0.10 -4.85
CA GLU A 49 -8.57 -1.30 -5.35
C GLU A 49 -7.31 -1.58 -4.53
N LEU A 50 -7.14 -2.84 -4.15
CA LEU A 50 -6.08 -3.27 -3.27
C LEU A 50 -4.88 -3.81 -4.05
N PHE A 51 -3.71 -3.26 -3.76
CA PHE A 51 -2.44 -3.72 -4.32
C PHE A 51 -1.48 -4.21 -3.23
N VAL A 52 -0.73 -5.25 -3.57
CA VAL A 52 0.22 -5.89 -2.65
C VAL A 52 1.56 -6.06 -3.33
N SER A 53 2.61 -5.47 -2.77
CA SER A 53 3.97 -5.66 -3.28
C SER A 53 4.45 -7.09 -3.01
N THR A 54 5.16 -7.67 -3.98
CA THR A 54 5.59 -9.07 -3.94
C THR A 54 6.84 -9.28 -4.78
N ASN A 55 7.62 -10.31 -4.47
CA ASN A 55 8.81 -10.65 -5.25
C ASN A 55 8.52 -11.44 -6.55
N GLY A 56 7.28 -11.69 -6.87
CA GLY A 56 6.86 -12.35 -8.12
C GLY A 56 6.47 -11.39 -9.24
N GLY A 57 6.61 -10.12 -9.02
CA GLY A 57 6.26 -9.00 -9.90
C GLY A 57 6.40 -7.71 -9.11
N PRO A 58 6.04 -6.54 -9.61
CA PRO A 58 6.11 -5.33 -8.82
C PRO A 58 5.07 -5.34 -7.70
N PHE A 59 3.87 -5.81 -8.02
CA PHE A 59 2.74 -5.94 -7.10
C PHE A 59 1.65 -6.84 -7.72
N ILE A 60 0.70 -7.26 -6.93
CA ILE A 60 -0.52 -7.94 -7.38
C ILE A 60 -1.74 -7.04 -7.13
N HIS A 61 -2.74 -7.11 -7.99
CA HIS A 61 -4.08 -6.60 -7.73
C HIS A 61 -4.82 -7.66 -6.91
N ALA A 62 -5.00 -7.41 -5.62
CA ALA A 62 -5.56 -8.39 -4.70
C ALA A 62 -7.08 -8.31 -4.69
N MET A 63 -7.74 -9.31 -5.26
CA MET A 63 -9.19 -9.43 -5.31
C MET A 63 -9.72 -10.34 -4.19
N GLN A 64 -10.84 -9.98 -3.60
CA GLN A 64 -11.45 -10.76 -2.52
C GLN A 64 -11.79 -12.18 -2.99
N GLY A 65 -11.33 -13.17 -2.24
CA GLY A 65 -11.55 -14.57 -2.54
C GLY A 65 -10.64 -15.14 -3.64
N ALA A 66 -9.76 -14.33 -4.21
CA ALA A 66 -8.83 -14.79 -5.24
C ALA A 66 -7.77 -15.74 -4.66
N TYR A 67 -7.23 -16.58 -5.55
CA TYR A 67 -6.14 -17.49 -5.26
C TYR A 67 -5.02 -17.29 -6.28
N TYR A 68 -3.86 -16.85 -5.80
CA TYR A 68 -2.68 -16.56 -6.62
C TYR A 68 -1.64 -17.67 -6.49
N TYR A 69 -0.76 -17.80 -7.49
CA TYR A 69 0.39 -18.68 -7.38
C TYR A 69 1.28 -18.32 -6.21
N LYS A 70 1.89 -19.34 -5.60
CA LYS A 70 2.91 -19.21 -4.56
C LYS A 70 4.26 -19.58 -5.15
N SER A 71 5.29 -18.79 -4.88
CA SER A 71 6.62 -19.01 -5.45
C SER A 71 7.38 -20.15 -4.80
N PHE A 72 7.04 -20.48 -3.57
CA PHE A 72 7.71 -21.53 -2.81
C PHE A 72 6.77 -22.09 -1.74
N GLY A 73 7.19 -23.22 -1.19
CA GLY A 73 6.40 -23.92 -0.18
C GLY A 73 5.31 -24.82 -0.77
N LYS A 74 4.64 -25.52 0.09
CA LYS A 74 3.50 -26.35 -0.30
C LYS A 74 2.28 -25.46 -0.46
N HIS A 75 1.52 -25.68 -1.50
CA HIS A 75 0.16 -25.15 -1.57
C HIS A 75 -0.62 -25.76 -0.41
N GLY A 76 -0.93 -24.96 0.59
CA GLY A 76 -1.81 -25.36 1.68
C GLY A 76 -3.24 -25.59 1.18
N PRO A 77 -4.17 -25.90 2.07
CA PRO A 77 -5.57 -26.07 1.70
C PRO A 77 -6.10 -24.78 1.06
N LEU A 78 -6.91 -24.93 0.02
CA LEU A 78 -7.64 -23.83 -0.58
C LEU A 78 -8.86 -23.52 0.29
N HIS A 79 -8.94 -22.32 0.84
CA HIS A 79 -10.05 -21.92 1.71
C HIS A 79 -11.28 -21.46 0.92
N ASN A 80 -11.08 -20.84 -0.23
CA ASN A 80 -12.18 -20.50 -1.13
C ASN A 80 -12.50 -21.66 -2.07
N LEU A 81 -13.51 -22.45 -1.76
CA LEU A 81 -13.96 -23.58 -2.57
C LEU A 81 -14.51 -23.21 -3.94
N TYR A 82 -14.75 -21.94 -4.19
CA TYR A 82 -15.25 -21.41 -5.48
C TYR A 82 -14.11 -20.87 -6.37
N ALA A 83 -12.86 -20.92 -5.92
CA ALA A 83 -11.72 -20.57 -6.77
C ALA A 83 -11.34 -21.76 -7.65
N TYR A 84 -11.73 -21.71 -8.92
CA TYR A 84 -11.47 -22.80 -9.88
C TYR A 84 -10.07 -22.78 -10.48
N HIS A 85 -9.36 -21.63 -10.37
CA HIS A 85 -8.05 -21.46 -10.97
C HIS A 85 -7.28 -20.36 -10.25
N HIS A 86 -5.95 -20.33 -10.48
CA HIS A 86 -5.14 -19.21 -10.01
C HIS A 86 -5.45 -17.94 -10.81
N PHE A 87 -5.63 -16.85 -10.09
CA PHE A 87 -5.64 -15.54 -10.71
C PHE A 87 -4.24 -15.17 -11.20
N PRO A 88 -4.13 -14.52 -12.35
CA PRO A 88 -2.84 -14.07 -12.85
C PRO A 88 -2.28 -12.97 -11.95
N ILE A 89 -0.96 -12.93 -11.81
CA ILE A 89 -0.27 -11.75 -11.31
C ILE A 89 -0.33 -10.65 -12.37
N LEU A 90 -0.17 -9.40 -11.97
CA LEU A 90 -0.13 -8.28 -12.90
C LEU A 90 0.99 -8.45 -13.93
N GLN A 91 0.65 -8.20 -15.19
CA GLN A 91 1.66 -8.04 -16.22
C GLN A 91 2.50 -6.80 -15.92
N CYS A 92 3.80 -6.90 -16.10
CA CYS A 92 4.73 -5.82 -15.86
C CYS A 92 5.84 -5.81 -16.91
N ASP A 93 6.12 -4.63 -17.45
CA ASP A 93 7.16 -4.46 -18.46
C ASP A 93 8.55 -4.71 -17.90
N GLN A 94 8.77 -4.25 -16.66
CA GLN A 94 10.07 -4.31 -16.02
C GLN A 94 9.97 -4.29 -14.49
N VAL A 95 10.75 -5.15 -13.84
CA VAL A 95 10.97 -5.14 -12.39
C VAL A 95 12.48 -4.98 -12.16
N PRO A 96 12.95 -3.76 -11.92
CA PRO A 96 14.39 -3.52 -11.78
C PRO A 96 14.92 -4.04 -10.44
N GLY A 97 16.01 -4.78 -10.49
CA GLY A 97 16.99 -4.98 -9.43
C GLY A 97 16.62 -5.80 -8.21
N GLY A 98 15.42 -6.35 -8.09
CA GLY A 98 15.04 -7.18 -6.93
C GLY A 98 13.58 -7.04 -6.52
N PRO A 99 13.16 -7.72 -5.44
CA PRO A 99 11.77 -7.67 -5.02
C PRO A 99 11.37 -6.27 -4.57
N PRO A 100 10.25 -5.75 -5.05
CA PRO A 100 9.65 -4.55 -4.49
C PRO A 100 9.28 -4.79 -3.03
N THR A 101 9.62 -3.84 -2.17
CA THR A 101 9.33 -3.88 -0.74
C THR A 101 8.50 -2.68 -0.32
N GLY A 102 7.62 -2.88 0.65
CA GLY A 102 6.64 -1.88 1.03
C GLY A 102 5.77 -1.53 -0.16
N GLY A 103 5.55 -0.29 -0.35
CA GLY A 103 4.86 0.24 -1.53
C GLY A 103 3.57 0.95 -1.19
N THR A 104 3.33 2.02 -1.94
CA THR A 104 2.14 2.84 -1.78
C THR A 104 1.68 3.38 -3.12
N VAL A 105 0.36 3.48 -3.31
CA VAL A 105 -0.18 4.29 -4.40
C VAL A 105 -0.13 5.76 -3.97
N TYR A 106 0.55 6.57 -4.76
CA TYR A 106 0.73 7.99 -4.43
C TYR A 106 -0.52 8.80 -4.76
N ARG A 107 -1.39 8.97 -3.77
CA ARG A 107 -2.69 9.69 -3.87
C ARG A 107 -2.58 11.13 -3.34
N ASN A 108 -1.56 11.84 -3.77
CA ASN A 108 -1.29 13.22 -3.34
C ASN A 108 -0.81 14.08 -4.52
N GLN A 109 -0.87 15.41 -4.37
CA GLN A 109 -0.45 16.36 -5.41
C GLN A 109 0.84 17.13 -5.07
N ALA A 110 1.53 16.76 -3.99
CA ALA A 110 2.78 17.42 -3.62
C ALA A 110 3.95 17.08 -4.55
N PHE A 111 3.91 15.92 -5.22
CA PHE A 111 4.86 15.56 -6.26
C PHE A 111 4.38 16.03 -7.64
N PRO A 112 5.29 16.12 -8.64
CA PRO A 112 4.90 16.42 -10.02
C PRO A 112 3.82 15.48 -10.56
N PRO A 113 2.96 15.93 -11.50
CA PRO A 113 1.81 15.17 -11.99
C PRO A 113 2.11 13.74 -12.49
N LYS A 114 3.31 13.50 -13.01
CA LYS A 114 3.71 12.16 -13.47
C LYS A 114 3.73 11.09 -12.36
N TYR A 115 3.69 11.51 -11.10
CA TYR A 115 3.66 10.61 -9.94
C TYR A 115 2.27 10.46 -9.33
N HIS A 116 1.25 11.14 -9.84
CA HIS A 116 -0.10 11.04 -9.27
C HIS A 116 -0.75 9.71 -9.66
N GLY A 117 -1.23 8.95 -8.68
CA GLY A 117 -1.88 7.66 -8.89
C GLY A 117 -0.94 6.50 -9.23
N VAL A 118 0.37 6.70 -9.24
CA VAL A 118 1.33 5.64 -9.52
C VAL A 118 1.61 4.80 -8.28
N PHE A 119 1.96 3.54 -8.48
CA PHE A 119 2.52 2.69 -7.43
C PHE A 119 4.01 2.98 -7.27
N ILE A 120 4.46 3.22 -6.05
CA ILE A 120 5.87 3.46 -5.73
C ILE A 120 6.29 2.43 -4.69
N ALA A 121 7.41 1.75 -4.91
CA ALA A 121 7.94 0.76 -3.98
C ALA A 121 9.46 0.81 -3.90
N GLY A 122 9.99 0.32 -2.79
CA GLY A 122 11.40 0.07 -2.60
C GLY A 122 11.87 -1.05 -3.51
N ASN A 123 13.10 -0.97 -3.93
CA ASN A 123 13.82 -2.01 -4.62
C ASN A 123 14.95 -2.49 -3.72
N PHE A 124 14.61 -3.43 -2.85
CA PHE A 124 15.41 -3.79 -1.70
C PHE A 124 16.82 -4.25 -2.04
N LEU A 125 16.97 -5.09 -3.07
CA LEU A 125 18.27 -5.59 -3.52
C LEU A 125 18.94 -4.68 -4.55
N GLY A 126 18.19 -3.75 -5.11
CA GLY A 126 18.69 -2.77 -6.08
C GLY A 126 19.08 -1.44 -5.45
N HIS A 127 18.89 -1.28 -4.13
CA HIS A 127 19.25 -0.07 -3.38
C HIS A 127 18.62 1.22 -3.92
N THR A 128 17.38 1.10 -4.48
CA THR A 128 16.65 2.19 -5.10
C THR A 128 15.17 2.18 -4.66
N ALA A 129 14.43 3.19 -5.06
CA ALA A 129 12.97 3.15 -5.10
C ALA A 129 12.50 3.46 -6.52
N SER A 130 11.51 2.72 -6.99
CA SER A 130 10.98 2.84 -8.35
C SER A 130 9.48 3.07 -8.34
N TRP A 131 8.93 3.46 -9.49
CA TRP A 131 7.51 3.70 -9.65
C TRP A 131 6.95 3.08 -10.93
N TRP A 132 5.66 2.73 -10.91
CA TRP A 132 4.93 2.12 -12.02
C TRP A 132 3.57 2.81 -12.19
N ASN A 133 3.18 3.02 -13.43
CA ASN A 133 1.80 3.36 -13.73
C ASN A 133 0.91 2.13 -13.53
N ILE A 134 -0.26 2.35 -12.96
CA ILE A 134 -1.32 1.33 -12.83
C ILE A 134 -2.31 1.59 -13.96
N LEU A 135 -2.28 0.76 -15.00
CA LEU A 135 -3.09 0.93 -16.20
C LEU A 135 -4.21 -0.12 -16.22
N PRO A 136 -5.49 0.27 -16.35
CA PRO A 136 -6.58 -0.69 -16.48
C PRO A 136 -6.38 -1.64 -17.66
N GLU A 137 -6.56 -2.94 -17.44
CA GLU A 137 -6.47 -3.98 -18.47
C GLU A 137 -7.55 -5.04 -18.23
N GLY A 138 -8.61 -5.01 -19.02
CA GLY A 138 -9.78 -5.89 -18.82
C GLY A 138 -10.41 -5.68 -17.45
N SER A 139 -10.45 -6.72 -16.63
CA SER A 139 -10.96 -6.69 -15.24
C SER A 139 -9.85 -6.58 -14.19
N THR A 140 -8.65 -6.24 -14.60
CA THR A 140 -7.49 -6.04 -13.72
C THR A 140 -6.66 -4.86 -14.23
N PHE A 141 -5.36 -4.87 -13.98
CA PHE A 141 -4.45 -3.80 -14.34
C PHE A 141 -3.15 -4.35 -14.95
N HIS A 142 -2.46 -3.49 -15.67
CA HIS A 142 -1.09 -3.66 -16.13
C HIS A 142 -0.18 -2.66 -15.41
N ALA A 143 1.01 -3.10 -15.01
CA ALA A 143 2.01 -2.26 -14.37
C ALA A 143 3.06 -1.83 -15.40
N ALA A 144 3.00 -0.58 -15.84
CA ALA A 144 4.00 -0.03 -16.74
C ALA A 144 5.11 0.67 -15.93
N TYR A 145 6.34 0.17 -16.09
CA TYR A 145 7.50 0.74 -15.40
C TYR A 145 7.71 2.20 -15.78
N GLY A 146 7.82 3.05 -14.78
CA GLY A 146 8.06 4.48 -14.98
C GLY A 146 9.53 4.86 -14.99
N ASP A 147 10.21 4.66 -13.88
CA ASP A 147 11.65 4.91 -13.72
C ASP A 147 12.03 4.74 -12.23
N VAL A 148 13.29 5.04 -11.92
CA VAL A 148 13.79 5.20 -10.55
C VAL A 148 13.32 6.55 -10.00
N LEU A 149 12.70 6.54 -8.82
CA LEU A 149 12.34 7.74 -8.06
C LEU A 149 13.51 8.19 -7.16
N LEU A 150 14.16 7.24 -6.50
CA LEU A 150 15.28 7.47 -5.59
C LEU A 150 16.38 6.46 -5.89
N ASP A 151 17.56 6.97 -6.20
CA ASP A 151 18.81 6.22 -6.21
C ASP A 151 19.68 6.78 -5.08
N ALA A 152 19.91 5.98 -4.06
CA ALA A 152 20.66 6.41 -2.89
C ALA A 152 22.17 6.50 -3.14
N GLN A 153 22.67 5.93 -4.25
CA GLN A 153 24.11 5.80 -4.53
C GLN A 153 24.88 5.12 -3.37
N ASP A 154 24.19 4.29 -2.63
CA ASP A 154 24.66 3.65 -1.42
C ASP A 154 24.23 2.18 -1.41
N THR A 155 25.17 1.26 -1.45
CA THR A 155 24.91 -0.19 -1.45
C THR A 155 24.42 -0.72 -0.10
N TRP A 156 24.39 0.13 0.92
CA TRP A 156 23.83 -0.17 2.23
C TRP A 156 22.36 0.25 2.36
N PHE A 157 21.86 1.05 1.41
CA PHE A 157 20.45 1.44 1.40
C PHE A 157 19.55 0.24 1.10
N GLY A 158 18.75 -0.14 2.09
CA GLY A 158 17.79 -1.23 1.99
C GLY A 158 16.37 -0.72 2.26
N PRO A 159 15.64 -0.20 1.25
CA PRO A 159 14.28 0.28 1.47
C PRO A 159 13.35 -0.87 1.83
N THR A 160 12.73 -0.81 3.02
CA THR A 160 11.87 -1.88 3.53
C THR A 160 10.38 -1.53 3.48
N ASP A 161 10.04 -0.27 3.66
CA ASP A 161 8.65 0.20 3.59
C ASP A 161 8.57 1.68 3.23
N MET A 162 7.40 2.09 2.75
CA MET A 162 7.12 3.47 2.33
C MET A 162 5.73 3.90 2.74
N CYS A 163 5.63 5.15 3.16
CA CYS A 163 4.33 5.78 3.40
C CYS A 163 4.34 7.25 2.99
N VAL A 164 3.16 7.79 2.73
CA VAL A 164 2.97 9.21 2.45
C VAL A 164 2.59 9.94 3.73
N GLY A 165 3.25 11.05 4.02
CA GLY A 165 2.96 11.89 5.17
C GLY A 165 1.87 12.95 4.90
N PRO A 166 1.48 13.70 5.94
CA PRO A 166 0.45 14.73 5.83
C PRO A 166 0.81 15.89 4.90
N ASP A 167 2.09 16.10 4.66
CA ASP A 167 2.62 17.11 3.72
C ASP A 167 2.77 16.59 2.28
N GLY A 168 2.33 15.36 2.03
CA GLY A 168 2.46 14.69 0.73
C GLY A 168 3.89 14.22 0.42
N ALA A 169 4.82 14.40 1.33
CA ALA A 169 6.15 13.81 1.21
C ALA A 169 6.10 12.30 1.44
N MET A 170 7.01 11.60 0.82
CA MET A 170 7.17 10.15 1.03
C MET A 170 8.24 9.90 2.07
N TYR A 171 7.97 8.98 2.98
CA TYR A 171 8.90 8.52 4.00
C TYR A 171 9.28 7.08 3.69
N VAL A 172 10.58 6.80 3.71
CA VAL A 172 11.15 5.50 3.35
C VAL A 172 11.98 5.00 4.52
N SER A 173 11.64 3.83 5.04
CA SER A 173 12.48 3.16 6.02
C SER A 173 13.64 2.45 5.34
N ASP A 174 14.84 2.63 5.88
CA ASP A 174 16.09 2.05 5.42
C ASP A 174 16.61 1.06 6.44
N PHE A 175 16.68 -0.21 6.07
CA PHE A 175 17.28 -1.26 6.89
C PHE A 175 18.79 -1.04 7.09
N HIS A 176 19.40 -0.38 6.13
CA HIS A 176 20.81 0.02 6.12
C HIS A 176 21.78 -1.11 6.48
N ASP A 177 21.82 -2.10 5.61
CA ASP A 177 22.75 -3.21 5.71
C ASP A 177 23.20 -3.65 4.31
N GLN A 178 24.47 -3.96 4.16
CA GLN A 178 25.03 -4.38 2.88
C GLN A 178 24.43 -5.70 2.38
N ARG A 179 23.92 -6.51 3.28
CA ARG A 179 23.35 -7.83 2.97
C ARG A 179 21.94 -7.94 3.47
N THR A 180 21.03 -7.55 2.64
CA THR A 180 19.60 -7.40 2.97
C THR A 180 18.76 -8.66 2.79
N ALA A 181 19.24 -9.66 2.00
CA ALA A 181 18.52 -10.91 1.79
C ALA A 181 19.46 -12.12 1.92
N HIS A 182 18.90 -13.24 2.37
CA HIS A 182 19.63 -14.49 2.60
C HIS A 182 20.88 -14.28 3.46
N PRO A 183 20.70 -13.89 4.71
CA PRO A 183 21.79 -13.51 5.58
C PRO A 183 22.80 -14.64 5.71
N ASP A 184 24.05 -14.30 5.50
CA ASP A 184 25.20 -15.15 5.78
C ASP A 184 25.52 -14.96 7.26
N PRO A 185 25.59 -16.02 8.06
CA PRO A 185 25.94 -15.90 9.48
C PRO A 185 27.32 -15.27 9.71
N ASP A 186 28.20 -15.37 8.70
CA ASP A 186 29.54 -14.84 8.76
C ASP A 186 29.66 -13.40 8.17
N ALA A 187 28.54 -12.82 7.71
CA ALA A 187 28.54 -11.45 7.21
C ALA A 187 28.76 -10.44 8.33
N ALA A 188 29.48 -9.38 8.01
CA ALA A 188 29.59 -8.22 8.88
C ALA A 188 28.26 -7.47 8.92
N TRP A 189 27.56 -7.57 10.03
CA TRP A 189 26.29 -6.89 10.27
C TRP A 189 26.52 -5.57 10.97
N ASP A 190 25.98 -4.48 10.45
CA ASP A 190 25.83 -3.24 11.19
C ASP A 190 24.41 -3.13 11.74
N ARG A 191 24.23 -3.44 13.00
CA ARG A 191 22.96 -3.30 13.73
C ARG A 191 22.89 -2.02 14.57
N SER A 192 23.84 -1.14 14.40
CA SER A 192 23.96 0.07 15.22
C SER A 192 23.15 1.23 14.67
N ASN A 193 22.76 1.18 13.40
CA ASN A 193 22.04 2.27 12.77
C ASN A 193 21.00 1.78 11.74
N GLY A 194 20.02 2.60 11.53
CA GLY A 194 19.00 2.54 10.49
C GLY A 194 18.55 3.95 10.23
N ARG A 195 17.82 4.19 9.13
CA ARG A 195 17.44 5.53 8.72
C ARG A 195 15.99 5.58 8.28
N ILE A 196 15.42 6.77 8.37
CA ILE A 196 14.16 7.11 7.71
C ILE A 196 14.45 8.31 6.82
N TYR A 197 14.30 8.11 5.52
CA TYR A 197 14.45 9.20 4.55
C TYR A 197 13.12 9.85 4.26
N LYS A 198 13.15 11.15 4.05
CA LYS A 198 12.03 11.93 3.55
C LYS A 198 12.32 12.36 2.12
N ILE A 199 11.48 11.94 1.19
CA ILE A 199 11.50 12.40 -0.20
C ILE A 199 10.39 13.45 -0.34
N ALA A 200 10.76 14.66 -0.74
CA ALA A 200 9.84 15.77 -0.90
C ALA A 200 10.14 16.53 -2.20
N ALA A 201 9.13 17.10 -2.83
CA ALA A 201 9.36 18.03 -3.92
C ALA A 201 10.11 19.27 -3.42
N ARG A 202 11.00 19.81 -4.27
CA ARG A 202 11.90 20.90 -3.89
C ARG A 202 11.19 22.09 -3.25
N ASP A 203 10.01 22.42 -3.75
CA ASP A 203 9.22 23.59 -3.31
C ASP A 203 8.09 23.21 -2.33
N SER A 204 8.07 21.96 -1.85
CA SER A 204 7.06 21.53 -0.88
C SER A 204 7.27 22.21 0.46
N LYS A 205 6.16 22.65 1.06
CA LYS A 205 6.20 23.21 2.42
C LYS A 205 5.90 22.08 3.42
N PRO A 206 6.65 21.99 4.51
CA PRO A 206 6.28 21.09 5.60
C PRO A 206 4.87 21.43 6.11
N SER A 207 4.06 20.41 6.39
CA SER A 207 2.83 20.64 7.14
C SER A 207 3.20 21.08 8.56
N GLY A 208 2.52 22.09 9.08
CA GLY A 208 2.61 22.40 10.51
C GLY A 208 2.11 21.21 11.34
N ALA A 209 2.50 21.15 12.61
CA ALA A 209 1.94 20.16 13.53
C ALA A 209 0.42 20.40 13.68
N PHE A 210 -0.37 19.37 13.45
CA PHE A 210 -1.81 19.40 13.69
C PHE A 210 -2.27 18.01 14.18
N ASP A 211 -3.34 18.02 14.98
CA ASP A 211 -3.99 16.78 15.41
C ASP A 211 -5.35 16.69 14.70
N ILE A 212 -5.52 15.72 13.82
CA ILE A 212 -6.76 15.51 13.09
C ILE A 212 -7.94 15.21 14.01
N ARG A 213 -7.68 14.63 15.19
CA ARG A 213 -8.70 14.33 16.19
C ARG A 213 -9.28 15.59 16.83
N SER A 214 -8.58 16.71 16.78
CA SER A 214 -9.06 18.01 17.27
C SER A 214 -10.03 18.71 16.32
N GLN A 215 -10.11 18.24 15.07
CA GLN A 215 -11.01 18.81 14.07
C GLN A 215 -12.45 18.39 14.33
N SER A 216 -13.41 19.29 14.03
CA SER A 216 -14.84 18.94 14.07
C SER A 216 -15.19 17.93 12.96
N SER A 217 -16.27 17.16 13.16
CA SER A 217 -16.74 16.20 12.14
C SER A 217 -17.04 16.87 10.80
N ARG A 218 -17.53 18.12 10.81
CA ARG A 218 -17.73 18.92 9.60
C ARG A 218 -16.42 19.26 8.89
N GLN A 219 -15.36 19.55 9.61
CA GLN A 219 -14.01 19.75 9.02
C GLN A 219 -13.46 18.46 8.45
N LEU A 220 -13.67 17.33 9.12
CA LEU A 220 -13.29 16.02 8.60
C LEU A 220 -14.00 15.69 7.29
N VAL A 221 -15.30 15.97 7.16
CA VAL A 221 -16.03 15.82 5.89
C VAL A 221 -15.45 16.72 4.80
N ALA A 222 -15.09 17.97 5.14
CA ALA A 222 -14.45 18.86 4.17
C ALA A 222 -13.06 18.34 3.71
N ASN A 223 -12.33 17.63 4.58
CA ASN A 223 -11.06 17.02 4.21
C ASN A 223 -11.21 15.90 3.18
N LEU A 224 -12.33 15.18 3.13
CA LEU A 224 -12.58 14.13 2.14
C LEU A 224 -12.55 14.66 0.70
N LYS A 225 -12.79 15.96 0.50
CA LYS A 225 -12.72 16.63 -0.81
C LYS A 225 -11.32 17.13 -1.18
N GLN A 226 -10.32 16.96 -0.32
CA GLN A 226 -8.96 17.41 -0.59
C GLN A 226 -8.19 16.43 -1.49
N HIS A 227 -7.26 16.96 -2.28
CA HIS A 227 -6.34 16.15 -3.10
C HIS A 227 -5.15 15.59 -2.29
N ASN A 228 -5.36 15.35 -1.01
CA ASN A 228 -4.39 14.78 -0.10
C ASN A 228 -4.91 13.45 0.44
N GLY A 229 -4.43 12.35 -0.12
CA GLY A 229 -4.87 10.99 0.25
C GLY A 229 -4.66 10.68 1.72
N TRP A 230 -3.56 11.15 2.33
CA TRP A 230 -3.33 10.97 3.78
C TRP A 230 -4.43 11.64 4.61
N LEU A 231 -4.78 12.87 4.23
CA LEU A 231 -5.80 13.63 4.95
C LEU A 231 -7.19 13.01 4.80
N ARG A 232 -7.53 12.53 3.61
CA ARG A 232 -8.78 11.80 3.36
C ARG A 232 -8.86 10.53 4.20
N ASP A 233 -7.84 9.68 4.14
CA ASP A 233 -7.82 8.41 4.87
C ASP A 233 -7.95 8.60 6.38
N ARG A 234 -7.22 9.57 6.94
CA ARG A 234 -7.28 9.86 8.38
C ARG A 234 -8.61 10.46 8.79
N SER A 235 -9.21 11.32 7.95
CA SER A 235 -10.55 11.88 8.21
C SER A 235 -11.62 10.80 8.17
N ARG A 236 -11.59 9.89 7.21
CA ARG A 236 -12.51 8.75 7.11
C ARG A 236 -12.44 7.85 8.34
N ILE A 237 -11.22 7.49 8.77
CA ILE A 237 -11.01 6.67 9.97
C ILE A 237 -11.57 7.38 11.21
N GLU A 238 -11.34 8.67 11.35
CA GLU A 238 -11.81 9.45 12.49
C GLU A 238 -13.32 9.60 12.48
N LEU A 239 -13.94 9.89 11.34
CA LEU A 239 -15.41 9.93 11.18
C LEU A 239 -16.07 8.60 11.54
N ALA A 240 -15.52 7.49 11.03
CA ALA A 240 -16.01 6.15 11.35
C ALA A 240 -15.90 5.82 12.86
N SER A 241 -14.87 6.33 13.53
CA SER A 241 -14.68 6.15 14.96
C SER A 241 -15.70 6.94 15.79
N ARG A 242 -16.03 8.17 15.35
CA ARG A 242 -16.95 9.06 16.07
C ARG A 242 -18.41 8.64 15.97
N LYS A 243 -18.81 8.07 14.83
CA LYS A 243 -20.22 7.73 14.54
C LYS A 243 -21.15 8.92 14.74
N ASP A 244 -20.73 10.12 14.32
CA ASP A 244 -21.48 11.36 14.47
C ASP A 244 -22.55 11.46 13.38
N GLU A 245 -23.81 11.22 13.76
CA GLU A 245 -24.96 11.24 12.85
C GLU A 245 -25.19 12.62 12.20
N SER A 246 -24.68 13.69 12.79
CA SER A 246 -24.86 15.05 12.24
C SER A 246 -24.21 15.26 10.86
N VAL A 247 -23.28 14.38 10.47
CA VAL A 247 -22.60 14.43 9.17
C VAL A 247 -23.14 13.44 8.14
N ALA A 248 -24.11 12.61 8.50
CA ALA A 248 -24.72 11.64 7.58
C ALA A 248 -25.31 12.32 6.33
N GLY A 249 -26.09 13.39 6.51
CA GLY A 249 -26.66 14.14 5.40
C GLY A 249 -25.61 14.71 4.42
N PRO A 250 -24.59 15.43 4.89
CA PRO A 250 -23.46 15.88 4.04
C PRO A 250 -22.72 14.77 3.32
N LEU A 251 -22.52 13.60 3.95
CA LEU A 251 -21.88 12.45 3.30
C LEU A 251 -22.78 11.82 2.23
N GLU A 252 -24.07 11.64 2.50
CA GLU A 252 -25.05 11.16 1.51
C GLU A 252 -25.14 12.11 0.31
N GLU A 253 -25.13 13.43 0.55
CA GLU A 253 -25.14 14.41 -0.53
C GLU A 253 -23.90 14.29 -1.40
N MET A 254 -22.72 14.14 -0.78
CA MET A 254 -21.45 13.93 -1.50
C MET A 254 -21.50 12.66 -2.34
N ALA A 255 -21.96 11.54 -1.80
CA ALA A 255 -22.05 10.27 -2.49
C ALA A 255 -23.03 10.29 -3.67
N ARG A 256 -24.15 11.05 -3.56
CA ARG A 256 -25.17 11.10 -4.60
C ARG A 256 -24.92 12.13 -5.69
N ASN A 257 -24.33 13.26 -5.36
CA ASN A 257 -24.23 14.42 -6.25
C ASN A 257 -22.82 14.66 -6.80
N GLU A 258 -21.85 13.90 -6.33
CA GLU A 258 -20.47 14.05 -6.82
C GLU A 258 -20.32 13.48 -8.23
N VAL A 259 -19.84 14.30 -9.14
CA VAL A 259 -19.59 13.92 -10.53
C VAL A 259 -18.28 13.12 -10.66
N ASN A 260 -17.35 13.33 -9.71
CA ASN A 260 -16.13 12.58 -9.63
C ASN A 260 -16.34 11.32 -8.79
N GLY A 261 -16.28 10.14 -9.43
CA GLY A 261 -16.51 8.86 -8.76
C GLY A 261 -15.59 8.57 -7.57
N GLU A 262 -14.33 9.03 -7.61
CA GLU A 262 -13.42 8.88 -6.47
C GLU A 262 -13.91 9.67 -5.24
N LEU A 263 -14.41 10.90 -5.46
CA LEU A 263 -14.96 11.71 -4.36
C LEU A 263 -16.31 11.18 -3.89
N ALA A 264 -17.12 10.61 -4.78
CA ALA A 264 -18.39 9.97 -4.39
C ALA A 264 -18.15 8.77 -3.46
N LEU A 265 -17.12 7.97 -3.71
CA LEU A 265 -16.71 6.87 -2.83
C LEU A 265 -16.32 7.33 -1.43
N GLU A 266 -15.75 8.53 -1.29
CA GLU A 266 -15.41 9.07 0.03
C GLU A 266 -16.66 9.45 0.86
N GLY A 267 -17.84 9.59 0.23
CA GLY A 267 -19.12 9.85 0.89
C GLY A 267 -19.82 8.60 1.44
N LEU A 268 -19.34 7.41 1.08
CA LEU A 268 -19.91 6.12 1.51
C LEU A 268 -19.27 5.64 2.82
#